data_8cf4026fc41c1a86c6959232d9557173
#
_entry.id   8cf4026fc41c1a86c6959232d9557173
#
_cell.length_a   1.000
_cell.length_b   1.000
_cell.length_c   1.000
_cell.angle_alpha   90.00
_cell.angle_beta   90.00
_cell.angle_gamma   90.00
#
_symmetry.space_group_name_H-M   'P 1'
#
loop_
_entity.id
_entity.type
_entity.pdbx_description
1 polymer ?
#
loop_
_entity_poly.entity_id
_entity_poly.type
_entity_poly.pdbx_seq_one_letter_code
_entity_poly.pdbx_strand_id
1 'polypeptide(L)'
;MDFKTLFSILKKHMADGDDVPYFFREIMAMITTVTEEEWGSSKDPSVKTKDETLRNYAKRGLSKKLAQTIVYRLTPEILTERINEKNDTQRSLLADDLRGYDATIDAANVGEKVAAWMVEIIQTTAGLVQQDELEKQKQQKRAAELNNKFGEYLLTESAGFCPNCGRELTVSNNGQTEKVYEVSLIDKSAEAKPENLLAMCPTCHATYLIDDNKKLCKELQDKKKVLTTHKQSVRLLD
;
A
#
# COMPACT_ATOMS: atom_id res chain seq x y z
N MET A 1 11.98 10.16 -7.08
CA MET A 1 12.65 10.18 -8.42
C MET A 1 11.61 9.87 -9.50
N ASP A 2 11.76 10.36 -10.74
CA ASP A 2 10.88 10.00 -11.85
C ASP A 2 11.54 9.01 -12.83
N PHE A 3 10.74 8.38 -13.70
CA PHE A 3 11.22 7.39 -14.67
C PHE A 3 12.28 7.96 -15.62
N LYS A 4 12.06 9.18 -16.14
CA LYS A 4 12.98 9.82 -17.09
C LYS A 4 14.37 9.97 -16.48
N THR A 5 14.45 10.45 -15.27
CA THR A 5 15.72 10.67 -14.56
C THR A 5 16.42 9.35 -14.29
N LEU A 6 15.69 8.36 -13.74
CA LEU A 6 16.26 7.05 -13.47
C LEU A 6 16.72 6.35 -14.75
N PHE A 7 15.90 6.37 -15.80
CA PHE A 7 16.26 5.80 -17.11
C PHE A 7 17.51 6.43 -17.72
N SER A 8 17.65 7.77 -17.61
CA SER A 8 18.82 8.49 -18.12
C SER A 8 20.11 8.08 -17.41
N ILE A 9 20.05 7.95 -16.07
CA ILE A 9 21.19 7.50 -15.26
C ILE A 9 21.53 6.04 -15.59
N LEU A 10 20.54 5.16 -15.65
CA LEU A 10 20.76 3.75 -16.02
C LEU A 10 21.34 3.62 -17.41
N LYS A 11 20.86 4.40 -18.39
CA LYS A 11 21.43 4.41 -19.75
C LYS A 11 22.90 4.77 -19.74
N LYS A 12 23.30 5.79 -18.96
CA LYS A 12 24.71 6.20 -18.84
C LYS A 12 25.63 5.09 -18.35
N HIS A 13 25.15 4.23 -17.43
CA HIS A 13 25.97 3.23 -16.74
C HIS A 13 25.79 1.80 -17.24
N MET A 14 24.69 1.49 -17.93
CA MET A 14 24.33 0.12 -18.29
C MET A 14 24.20 -0.13 -19.79
N ALA A 15 23.92 0.90 -20.61
CA ALA A 15 23.72 0.71 -22.04
C ALA A 15 25.03 0.43 -22.77
N ASP A 16 25.00 -0.50 -23.73
CA ASP A 16 26.10 -0.82 -24.61
C ASP A 16 26.14 0.09 -25.86
N GLY A 17 25.58 1.30 -25.76
CA GLY A 17 25.55 2.27 -26.86
C GLY A 17 24.49 3.36 -26.68
N ASP A 18 24.27 4.16 -27.72
CA ASP A 18 23.36 5.31 -27.66
C ASP A 18 21.93 5.01 -28.11
N ASP A 19 21.62 3.77 -28.51
CA ASP A 19 20.27 3.41 -28.97
C ASP A 19 19.26 3.35 -27.82
N VAL A 20 18.48 4.42 -27.71
CA VAL A 20 17.44 4.56 -26.66
C VAL A 20 16.34 3.50 -26.78
N PRO A 21 15.77 3.22 -27.97
CA PRO A 21 14.80 2.15 -28.15
C PRO A 21 15.32 0.76 -27.74
N TYR A 22 16.53 0.44 -28.10
CA TYR A 22 17.15 -0.83 -27.73
C TYR A 22 17.29 -0.94 -26.22
N PHE A 23 17.89 0.05 -25.56
CA PHE A 23 18.06 0.07 -24.12
C PHE A 23 16.72 0.07 -23.35
N PHE A 24 15.69 0.73 -23.92
CA PHE A 24 14.36 0.69 -23.31
C PHE A 24 13.80 -0.75 -23.28
N ARG A 25 13.96 -1.51 -24.37
CA ARG A 25 13.55 -2.91 -24.42
C ARG A 25 14.34 -3.78 -23.43
N GLU A 26 15.64 -3.53 -23.27
CA GLU A 26 16.46 -4.21 -22.27
C GLU A 26 15.96 -3.94 -20.85
N ILE A 27 15.69 -2.68 -20.50
CA ILE A 27 15.11 -2.33 -19.19
C ILE A 27 13.76 -3.03 -18.97
N MET A 28 12.90 -3.05 -19.98
CA MET A 28 11.61 -3.73 -19.88
C MET A 28 11.79 -5.24 -19.64
N ALA A 29 12.71 -5.88 -20.33
CA ALA A 29 13.02 -7.30 -20.15
C ALA A 29 13.62 -7.62 -18.76
N MET A 30 14.31 -6.65 -18.13
CA MET A 30 14.86 -6.80 -16.78
C MET A 30 13.84 -6.54 -15.68
N ILE A 31 12.75 -5.82 -15.95
CA ILE A 31 11.81 -5.40 -14.89
C ILE A 31 10.47 -6.13 -14.94
N THR A 32 10.13 -6.79 -16.03
CA THR A 32 8.84 -7.50 -16.16
C THR A 32 8.93 -8.71 -17.09
N THR A 33 8.11 -9.73 -16.80
CA THR A 33 7.90 -10.89 -17.68
C THR A 33 6.88 -10.62 -18.80
N VAL A 34 6.28 -9.42 -18.84
CA VAL A 34 5.33 -9.04 -19.89
C VAL A 34 6.10 -8.80 -21.19
N THR A 35 5.72 -9.49 -22.27
CA THR A 35 6.41 -9.39 -23.57
C THR A 35 6.08 -8.09 -24.30
N GLU A 36 6.93 -7.72 -25.30
CA GLU A 36 6.69 -6.50 -26.10
C GLU A 36 5.35 -6.57 -26.86
N GLU A 37 4.90 -7.75 -27.26
CA GLU A 37 3.60 -7.94 -27.89
C GLU A 37 2.45 -7.59 -26.96
N GLU A 38 2.59 -7.86 -25.65
CA GLU A 38 1.56 -7.60 -24.66
C GLU A 38 1.54 -6.14 -24.20
N TRP A 39 2.70 -5.52 -23.94
CA TRP A 39 2.78 -4.13 -23.48
C TRP A 39 2.87 -3.11 -24.62
N GLY A 40 3.15 -3.55 -25.83
CA GLY A 40 3.27 -2.70 -27.01
C GLY A 40 1.94 -2.02 -27.39
N SER A 41 2.06 -0.95 -28.16
CA SER A 41 0.90 -0.18 -28.62
C SER A 41 0.24 -0.73 -29.89
N SER A 42 0.83 -1.74 -30.53
CA SER A 42 0.30 -2.35 -31.75
C SER A 42 -0.85 -3.32 -31.41
N LYS A 43 -1.89 -3.29 -32.25
CA LYS A 43 -2.97 -4.32 -32.19
C LYS A 43 -2.53 -5.64 -32.88
N ASP A 44 -1.47 -5.58 -33.66
CA ASP A 44 -0.89 -6.74 -34.34
C ASP A 44 0.35 -7.20 -33.55
N PRO A 45 0.34 -8.40 -32.95
CA PRO A 45 1.45 -8.93 -32.19
C PRO A 45 2.77 -9.06 -33.00
N SER A 46 2.67 -9.16 -34.32
CA SER A 46 3.85 -9.25 -35.19
C SER A 46 4.58 -7.91 -35.37
N VAL A 47 3.96 -6.79 -34.95
CA VAL A 47 4.50 -5.45 -35.12
C VAL A 47 5.06 -4.92 -33.82
N LYS A 48 6.39 -4.81 -33.74
CA LYS A 48 7.09 -4.20 -32.61
C LYS A 48 6.65 -2.75 -32.38
N THR A 49 6.74 -2.31 -31.13
CA THR A 49 6.48 -0.92 -30.75
C THR A 49 7.42 0.02 -31.52
N LYS A 50 6.87 1.09 -32.09
CA LYS A 50 7.65 2.07 -32.84
C LYS A 50 8.74 2.70 -31.98
N ASP A 51 9.94 2.82 -32.50
CA ASP A 51 11.08 3.42 -31.80
C ASP A 51 10.82 4.84 -31.30
N GLU A 52 10.03 5.61 -32.04
CA GLU A 52 9.60 6.94 -31.59
C GLU A 52 8.77 6.88 -30.30
N THR A 53 7.90 5.88 -30.14
CA THR A 53 7.11 5.67 -28.92
C THR A 53 8.04 5.36 -27.75
N LEU A 54 9.06 4.51 -27.94
CA LEU A 54 10.02 4.17 -26.91
C LEU A 54 10.89 5.38 -26.51
N ARG A 55 11.31 6.21 -27.48
CA ARG A 55 11.98 7.48 -27.19
C ARG A 55 11.11 8.44 -26.42
N ASN A 56 9.79 8.47 -26.70
CA ASN A 56 8.84 9.28 -25.95
C ASN A 56 8.70 8.80 -24.51
N TYR A 57 8.64 7.49 -24.26
CA TYR A 57 8.64 6.94 -22.89
C TYR A 57 9.93 7.30 -22.13
N ALA A 58 11.09 7.19 -22.78
CA ALA A 58 12.36 7.59 -22.17
C ALA A 58 12.41 9.08 -21.80
N LYS A 59 11.79 9.96 -22.62
CA LYS A 59 11.80 11.43 -22.41
C LYS A 59 10.73 11.93 -21.45
N ARG A 60 9.54 11.31 -21.42
CA ARG A 60 8.36 11.82 -20.72
C ARG A 60 7.90 10.94 -19.56
N GLY A 61 8.48 9.74 -19.44
CA GLY A 61 8.05 8.71 -18.52
C GLY A 61 7.07 7.71 -19.15
N LEU A 62 6.78 6.63 -18.41
CA LEU A 62 5.88 5.59 -18.86
C LEU A 62 4.44 6.13 -18.95
N SER A 63 3.66 5.62 -19.92
CA SER A 63 2.23 5.90 -19.94
C SER A 63 1.52 5.10 -18.85
N LYS A 64 0.41 5.65 -18.32
CA LYS A 64 -0.43 4.94 -17.34
C LYS A 64 -0.86 3.56 -17.85
N LYS A 65 -1.23 3.45 -19.13
CA LYS A 65 -1.63 2.20 -19.76
C LYS A 65 -0.51 1.16 -19.73
N LEU A 66 0.73 1.56 -20.13
CA LEU A 66 1.89 0.67 -20.09
C LEU A 66 2.18 0.21 -18.66
N ALA A 67 2.23 1.14 -17.70
CA ALA A 67 2.45 0.82 -16.30
C ALA A 67 1.39 -0.16 -15.75
N GLN A 68 0.12 0.04 -16.06
CA GLN A 68 -0.97 -0.86 -15.67
C GLN A 68 -0.84 -2.25 -16.29
N THR A 69 -0.30 -2.35 -17.51
CA THR A 69 -0.10 -3.64 -18.16
C THR A 69 0.98 -4.48 -17.48
N ILE A 70 2.06 -3.83 -17.01
CA ILE A 70 3.24 -4.54 -16.49
C ILE A 70 3.25 -4.72 -14.97
N VAL A 71 2.53 -3.88 -14.21
CA VAL A 71 2.64 -3.78 -12.74
C VAL A 71 2.40 -5.08 -11.97
N TYR A 72 1.59 -5.99 -12.51
CA TYR A 72 1.26 -7.27 -11.85
C TYR A 72 2.23 -8.41 -12.17
N ARG A 73 3.21 -8.18 -13.06
CA ARG A 73 4.21 -9.19 -13.46
C ARG A 73 5.63 -8.60 -13.43
N LEU A 74 5.93 -7.83 -12.39
CA LEU A 74 7.26 -7.27 -12.17
C LEU A 74 8.22 -8.33 -11.65
N THR A 75 9.46 -8.26 -12.09
CA THR A 75 10.58 -9.12 -11.69
C THR A 75 11.82 -8.26 -11.40
N PRO A 76 11.75 -7.40 -10.34
CA PRO A 76 12.82 -6.44 -10.03
C PRO A 76 14.15 -7.10 -9.70
N GLU A 77 14.13 -8.38 -9.33
CA GLU A 77 15.32 -9.19 -9.00
C GLU A 77 16.29 -9.27 -10.18
N ILE A 78 15.77 -9.38 -11.42
CA ILE A 78 16.60 -9.47 -12.63
C ILE A 78 17.40 -8.17 -12.84
N LEU A 79 16.77 -7.01 -12.62
CA LEU A 79 17.45 -5.73 -12.69
C LEU A 79 18.51 -5.60 -11.59
N THR A 80 18.18 -6.04 -10.36
CA THR A 80 19.13 -6.09 -9.24
C THR A 80 20.36 -6.94 -9.57
N GLU A 81 20.14 -8.16 -10.06
CA GLU A 81 21.23 -9.07 -10.47
C GLU A 81 22.10 -8.46 -11.56
N ARG A 82 21.48 -7.87 -12.59
CA ARG A 82 22.20 -7.25 -13.70
C ARG A 82 23.09 -6.07 -13.26
N ILE A 83 22.64 -5.29 -12.27
CA ILE A 83 23.45 -4.23 -11.66
C ILE A 83 24.58 -4.83 -10.82
N ASN A 84 24.30 -5.88 -10.05
CA ASN A 84 25.26 -6.54 -9.17
C ASN A 84 26.35 -7.32 -9.94
N GLU A 85 26.11 -7.73 -11.19
CA GLU A 85 27.12 -8.28 -12.09
C GLU A 85 28.20 -7.26 -12.50
N LYS A 86 27.93 -5.95 -12.38
CA LYS A 86 28.94 -4.91 -12.63
C LYS A 86 30.03 -4.95 -11.55
N ASN A 87 31.25 -4.56 -11.93
CA ASN A 87 32.33 -4.46 -10.95
C ASN A 87 32.09 -3.32 -9.94
N ASP A 88 32.83 -3.34 -8.83
CA ASP A 88 32.67 -2.37 -7.74
C ASP A 88 32.82 -0.92 -8.16
N THR A 89 33.75 -0.64 -9.10
CA THR A 89 33.96 0.71 -9.63
C THR A 89 32.73 1.20 -10.39
N GLN A 90 32.16 0.37 -11.25
CA GLN A 90 30.97 0.71 -12.03
C GLN A 90 29.74 0.91 -11.11
N ARG A 91 29.58 0.07 -10.10
CA ARG A 91 28.50 0.22 -9.10
C ARG A 91 28.68 1.48 -8.26
N SER A 92 29.92 1.82 -7.86
CA SER A 92 30.22 3.07 -7.16
C SER A 92 29.87 4.30 -8.00
N LEU A 93 30.23 4.32 -9.28
CA LEU A 93 29.89 5.44 -10.18
C LEU A 93 28.38 5.60 -10.36
N LEU A 94 27.64 4.50 -10.47
CA LEU A 94 26.17 4.52 -10.51
C LEU A 94 25.59 5.06 -9.19
N ALA A 95 26.10 4.59 -8.05
CA ALA A 95 25.69 5.05 -6.75
C ALA A 95 25.98 6.55 -6.53
N ASP A 96 27.11 7.04 -7.02
CA ASP A 96 27.47 8.47 -6.91
C ASP A 96 26.50 9.37 -7.68
N ASP A 97 26.07 8.98 -8.89
CA ASP A 97 25.08 9.72 -9.65
C ASP A 97 23.68 9.68 -9.00
N LEU A 98 23.40 8.65 -8.18
CA LEU A 98 22.12 8.48 -7.47
C LEU A 98 22.11 9.03 -6.05
N ARG A 99 23.28 9.35 -5.45
CA ARG A 99 23.41 9.80 -4.06
C ARG A 99 22.70 11.12 -3.77
N GLY A 100 22.50 11.95 -4.78
CA GLY A 100 21.68 13.16 -4.66
C GLY A 100 20.21 12.92 -4.36
N TYR A 101 19.71 11.70 -4.60
CA TYR A 101 18.32 11.29 -4.36
C TYR A 101 18.16 10.43 -3.11
N ASP A 102 19.20 9.69 -2.72
CA ASP A 102 19.27 8.95 -1.46
C ASP A 102 20.73 8.88 -0.98
N ALA A 103 21.02 9.60 0.10
CA ALA A 103 22.37 9.66 0.67
C ALA A 103 22.87 8.32 1.22
N THR A 104 22.00 7.32 1.39
CA THR A 104 22.36 5.99 1.92
C THR A 104 22.76 5.00 0.83
N ILE A 105 22.74 5.43 -0.46
CA ILE A 105 23.07 4.56 -1.59
C ILE A 105 24.60 4.41 -1.72
N ASP A 106 25.03 3.17 -1.92
CA ASP A 106 26.40 2.78 -2.12
C ASP A 106 26.55 1.62 -3.13
N ALA A 107 27.79 1.20 -3.41
CA ALA A 107 28.06 0.13 -4.36
C ALA A 107 27.47 -1.24 -3.93
N ALA A 108 27.21 -1.46 -2.65
CA ALA A 108 26.67 -2.72 -2.15
C ALA A 108 25.17 -2.82 -2.31
N ASN A 109 24.45 -1.68 -2.19
CA ASN A 109 22.99 -1.65 -2.18
C ASN A 109 22.34 -1.00 -3.43
N VAL A 110 23.15 -0.46 -4.35
CA VAL A 110 22.64 0.29 -5.53
C VAL A 110 21.68 -0.54 -6.39
N GLY A 111 21.93 -1.84 -6.56
CA GLY A 111 21.05 -2.72 -7.34
C GLY A 111 19.64 -2.81 -6.73
N GLU A 112 19.55 -3.08 -5.43
CA GLU A 112 18.27 -3.18 -4.71
C GLU A 112 17.51 -1.84 -4.69
N LYS A 113 18.23 -0.74 -4.45
CA LYS A 113 17.65 0.61 -4.42
C LYS A 113 17.07 1.02 -5.78
N VAL A 114 17.80 0.78 -6.86
CA VAL A 114 17.36 1.08 -8.23
C VAL A 114 16.13 0.25 -8.60
N ALA A 115 16.13 -1.04 -8.29
CA ALA A 115 15.00 -1.92 -8.55
C ALA A 115 13.77 -1.49 -7.75
N ALA A 116 13.92 -1.14 -6.47
CA ALA A 116 12.84 -0.63 -5.63
C ALA A 116 12.25 0.69 -6.19
N TRP A 117 13.07 1.63 -6.63
CA TRP A 117 12.60 2.87 -7.25
C TRP A 117 11.88 2.61 -8.58
N MET A 118 12.36 1.66 -9.39
CA MET A 118 11.68 1.31 -10.64
C MET A 118 10.28 0.74 -10.37
N VAL A 119 10.15 -0.14 -9.37
CA VAL A 119 8.84 -0.67 -8.93
C VAL A 119 7.92 0.45 -8.44
N GLU A 120 8.40 1.33 -7.56
CA GLU A 120 7.64 2.47 -7.04
C GLU A 120 7.14 3.40 -8.17
N ILE A 121 8.00 3.73 -9.13
CA ILE A 121 7.67 4.56 -10.30
C ILE A 121 6.56 3.90 -11.12
N ILE A 122 6.65 2.59 -11.37
CA ILE A 122 5.65 1.84 -12.14
C ILE A 122 4.32 1.78 -11.39
N GLN A 123 4.32 1.47 -10.10
CA GLN A 123 3.13 1.42 -9.26
C GLN A 123 2.43 2.79 -9.17
N THR A 124 3.21 3.85 -8.97
CA THR A 124 2.70 5.23 -8.93
C THR A 124 2.10 5.63 -10.27
N THR A 125 2.80 5.32 -11.39
CA THR A 125 2.30 5.62 -12.73
C THR A 125 1.05 4.82 -13.09
N ALA A 126 0.95 3.57 -12.63
CA ALA A 126 -0.25 2.73 -12.76
C ALA A 126 -1.44 3.27 -11.94
N GLY A 127 -1.18 4.08 -10.91
CA GLY A 127 -2.17 4.65 -10.00
C GLY A 127 -2.48 3.77 -8.79
N LEU A 128 -1.69 2.73 -8.50
CA LEU A 128 -1.92 1.83 -7.36
C LEU A 128 -1.66 2.54 -6.02
N VAL A 129 -0.58 3.30 -5.92
CA VAL A 129 -0.24 4.04 -4.68
C VAL A 129 -1.31 5.06 -4.33
N GLN A 130 -1.87 5.75 -5.34
CA GLN A 130 -2.98 6.69 -5.12
C GLN A 130 -4.28 6.00 -4.71
N GLN A 131 -4.53 4.78 -5.20
CA GLN A 131 -5.71 3.99 -4.81
C GLN A 131 -5.61 3.57 -3.34
N ASP A 132 -4.44 3.08 -2.90
CA ASP A 132 -4.22 2.69 -1.50
C ASP A 132 -4.38 3.89 -0.54
N GLU A 133 -3.86 5.06 -0.89
CA GLU A 133 -4.03 6.28 -0.10
C GLU A 133 -5.49 6.73 -0.06
N LEU A 134 -6.19 6.67 -1.19
CA LEU A 134 -7.61 7.03 -1.27
C LEU A 134 -8.48 6.05 -0.46
N GLU A 135 -8.17 4.76 -0.50
CA GLU A 135 -8.85 3.76 0.31
C GLU A 135 -8.59 3.95 1.80
N LYS A 136 -7.35 4.23 2.21
CA LYS A 136 -7.01 4.59 3.58
C LYS A 136 -7.76 5.83 4.06
N GLN A 137 -7.84 6.88 3.24
CA GLN A 137 -8.60 8.09 3.57
C GLN A 137 -10.10 7.81 3.69
N LYS A 138 -10.68 6.97 2.81
CA LYS A 138 -12.09 6.54 2.90
C LYS A 138 -12.35 5.74 4.17
N GLN A 139 -11.43 4.83 4.54
CA GLN A 139 -11.53 4.05 5.77
C GLN A 139 -11.44 4.94 7.01
N GLN A 140 -10.50 5.89 7.04
CA GLN A 140 -10.37 6.85 8.15
C GLN A 140 -11.60 7.74 8.31
N LYS A 141 -12.17 8.27 7.20
CA LYS A 141 -13.41 9.05 7.24
C LYS A 141 -14.58 8.20 7.76
N ARG A 142 -14.73 6.97 7.27
CA ARG A 142 -15.76 6.04 7.74
C ARG A 142 -15.61 5.72 9.23
N ALA A 143 -14.40 5.48 9.70
CA ALA A 143 -14.13 5.24 11.13
C ALA A 143 -14.51 6.47 11.98
N ALA A 144 -14.12 7.67 11.57
CA ALA A 144 -14.48 8.91 12.26
C ALA A 144 -16.00 9.13 12.28
N GLU A 145 -16.71 8.87 11.17
CA GLU A 145 -18.18 8.95 11.12
C GLU A 145 -18.85 7.95 12.06
N LEU A 146 -18.35 6.71 12.14
CA LEU A 146 -18.86 5.68 13.04
C LEU A 146 -18.60 6.06 14.50
N ASN A 147 -17.41 6.56 14.84
CA ASN A 147 -17.06 7.03 16.17
C ASN A 147 -17.96 8.20 16.59
N ASN A 148 -18.18 9.17 15.71
CA ASN A 148 -19.06 10.31 16.00
C ASN A 148 -20.53 9.90 16.18
N LYS A 149 -21.02 8.98 15.35
CA LYS A 149 -22.43 8.60 15.35
C LYS A 149 -22.80 7.61 16.45
N PHE A 150 -21.93 6.66 16.73
CA PHE A 150 -22.24 5.52 17.60
C PHE A 150 -21.32 5.40 18.81
N GLY A 151 -20.20 6.11 18.85
CA GLY A 151 -19.14 5.91 19.84
C GLY A 151 -19.63 6.07 21.28
N GLU A 152 -20.35 7.15 21.61
CA GLU A 152 -20.89 7.38 22.96
C GLU A 152 -21.88 6.28 23.39
N TYR A 153 -22.75 5.88 22.47
CA TYR A 153 -23.71 4.80 22.73
C TYR A 153 -22.99 3.48 23.06
N LEU A 154 -21.99 3.11 22.25
CA LEU A 154 -21.25 1.86 22.40
C LEU A 154 -20.32 1.87 23.62
N LEU A 155 -19.72 3.02 23.95
CA LEU A 155 -18.94 3.21 25.17
C LEU A 155 -19.79 3.00 26.40
N THR A 156 -21.00 3.58 26.42
CA THR A 156 -21.98 3.38 27.52
C THR A 156 -22.46 1.94 27.58
N GLU A 157 -22.72 1.31 26.44
CA GLU A 157 -23.16 -0.08 26.36
C GLU A 157 -22.12 -1.06 26.93
N SER A 158 -20.83 -0.78 26.72
CA SER A 158 -19.71 -1.59 27.23
C SER A 158 -19.23 -1.16 28.63
N ALA A 159 -19.97 -0.26 29.30
CA ALA A 159 -19.61 0.30 30.62
C ALA A 159 -18.19 0.90 30.67
N GLY A 160 -17.70 1.41 29.53
CA GLY A 160 -16.35 2.01 29.42
C GLY A 160 -15.20 1.02 29.25
N PHE A 161 -15.48 -0.27 29.02
CA PHE A 161 -14.45 -1.30 28.88
C PHE A 161 -14.48 -1.97 27.50
N CYS A 162 -13.32 -2.37 27.02
CA CYS A 162 -13.19 -3.13 25.78
C CYS A 162 -13.83 -4.51 25.91
N PRO A 163 -14.87 -4.86 25.13
CA PRO A 163 -15.57 -6.14 25.26
C PRO A 163 -14.67 -7.35 24.95
N ASN A 164 -13.56 -7.12 24.24
CA ASN A 164 -12.65 -8.21 23.88
C ASN A 164 -11.63 -8.52 24.98
N CYS A 165 -10.97 -7.51 25.56
CA CYS A 165 -9.86 -7.71 26.49
C CYS A 165 -10.10 -7.11 27.89
N GLY A 166 -11.21 -6.43 28.14
CA GLY A 166 -11.53 -5.80 29.43
C GLY A 166 -10.73 -4.53 29.75
N ARG A 167 -9.92 -4.01 28.82
CA ARG A 167 -9.17 -2.75 29.02
C ARG A 167 -10.13 -1.58 29.10
N GLU A 168 -9.87 -0.62 29.99
CA GLU A 168 -10.59 0.64 30.06
C GLU A 168 -10.43 1.43 28.75
N LEU A 169 -11.52 2.01 28.26
CA LEU A 169 -11.63 2.79 27.02
C LEU A 169 -11.56 4.29 27.25
N THR A 170 -11.27 4.69 28.48
CA THR A 170 -11.04 6.08 28.88
C THR A 170 -9.72 6.20 29.61
N VAL A 171 -9.03 7.32 29.43
CA VAL A 171 -7.78 7.63 30.14
C VAL A 171 -7.98 8.97 30.84
N SER A 172 -7.77 8.99 32.16
CA SER A 172 -7.86 10.21 32.96
C SER A 172 -6.46 10.63 33.41
N ASN A 173 -6.11 11.88 33.13
CA ASN A 173 -4.89 12.51 33.60
C ASN A 173 -5.16 13.96 34.01
N ASN A 174 -4.72 14.35 35.21
CA ASN A 174 -4.90 15.72 35.76
C ASN A 174 -6.31 16.30 35.67
N GLY A 175 -7.34 15.45 35.88
CA GLY A 175 -8.75 15.88 35.84
C GLY A 175 -9.34 15.99 34.41
N GLN A 176 -8.56 15.70 33.40
CA GLN A 176 -9.04 15.56 32.01
C GLN A 176 -9.22 14.08 31.67
N THR A 177 -10.38 13.73 31.11
CA THR A 177 -10.67 12.36 30.67
C THR A 177 -10.75 12.34 29.15
N GLU A 178 -9.91 11.53 28.52
CA GLU A 178 -9.93 11.28 27.09
C GLU A 178 -10.46 9.88 26.78
N LYS A 179 -11.18 9.76 25.69
CA LYS A 179 -11.74 8.49 25.19
C LYS A 179 -10.76 7.87 24.21
N VAL A 180 -10.38 6.63 24.47
CA VAL A 180 -9.38 5.88 23.69
C VAL A 180 -10.01 4.60 23.18
N TYR A 181 -10.86 4.72 22.16
CA TYR A 181 -11.51 3.59 21.52
C TYR A 181 -11.72 3.83 20.02
N GLU A 182 -11.94 2.73 19.32
CA GLU A 182 -12.34 2.67 17.91
C GLU A 182 -13.65 1.87 17.77
N VAL A 183 -14.55 2.34 16.92
CA VAL A 183 -15.78 1.60 16.60
C VAL A 183 -15.48 0.55 15.54
N SER A 184 -15.68 -0.71 15.91
CA SER A 184 -15.43 -1.88 15.05
C SER A 184 -16.74 -2.49 14.56
N LEU A 185 -16.81 -2.84 13.26
CA LEU A 185 -17.84 -3.72 12.72
C LEU A 185 -17.58 -5.15 13.18
N ILE A 186 -18.58 -5.84 13.75
CA ILE A 186 -18.49 -7.25 14.14
C ILE A 186 -18.49 -8.14 12.88
N ASP A 187 -19.45 -7.92 12.00
CA ASP A 187 -19.45 -8.51 10.67
C ASP A 187 -19.10 -7.44 9.65
N LYS A 188 -17.91 -7.57 9.05
CA LYS A 188 -17.37 -6.59 8.09
C LYS A 188 -18.19 -6.49 6.81
N SER A 189 -19.02 -7.51 6.50
CA SER A 189 -19.88 -7.57 5.31
C SER A 189 -21.27 -6.98 5.54
N ALA A 190 -21.68 -6.82 6.81
CA ALA A 190 -23.02 -6.33 7.18
C ALA A 190 -23.04 -4.80 7.36
N GLU A 191 -24.24 -4.24 7.41
CA GLU A 191 -24.43 -2.80 7.61
C GLU A 191 -23.94 -2.34 9.00
N ALA A 192 -23.49 -1.08 9.05
CA ALA A 192 -23.09 -0.40 10.27
C ALA A 192 -24.34 0.03 11.09
N LYS A 193 -24.91 -0.93 11.82
CA LYS A 193 -26.01 -0.73 12.77
C LYS A 193 -25.49 -0.96 14.20
N PRO A 194 -26.13 -0.36 15.24
CA PRO A 194 -25.69 -0.54 16.63
C PRO A 194 -25.45 -1.99 17.03
N GLU A 195 -26.28 -2.92 16.53
CA GLU A 195 -26.23 -4.35 16.82
C GLU A 195 -24.98 -5.03 16.23
N ASN A 196 -24.41 -4.43 15.18
CA ASN A 196 -23.21 -4.92 14.47
C ASN A 196 -21.95 -4.11 14.82
N LEU A 197 -21.98 -3.31 15.88
CA LEU A 197 -20.87 -2.42 16.24
C LEU A 197 -20.44 -2.65 17.69
N LEU A 198 -19.14 -2.53 17.96
CA LEU A 198 -18.52 -2.53 19.29
C LEU A 198 -17.52 -1.39 19.42
N ALA A 199 -17.45 -0.76 20.60
CA ALA A 199 -16.32 0.06 20.98
C ALA A 199 -15.19 -0.85 21.49
N MET A 200 -14.04 -0.80 20.87
CA MET A 200 -12.87 -1.64 21.19
C MET A 200 -11.65 -0.76 21.46
N CYS A 201 -10.72 -1.23 22.29
CA CYS A 201 -9.45 -0.54 22.43
C CYS A 201 -8.65 -0.60 21.11
N PRO A 202 -7.76 0.38 20.82
CA PRO A 202 -7.03 0.45 19.54
C PRO A 202 -6.27 -0.83 19.21
N THR A 203 -5.70 -1.51 20.22
CA THR A 203 -4.98 -2.79 20.02
C THR A 203 -5.92 -3.89 19.54
N CYS A 204 -7.08 -4.08 20.19
CA CYS A 204 -8.03 -5.11 19.77
C CYS A 204 -8.66 -4.79 18.42
N HIS A 205 -8.95 -3.51 18.15
CA HIS A 205 -9.43 -3.05 16.85
C HIS A 205 -8.43 -3.37 15.73
N ALA A 206 -7.16 -2.98 15.91
CA ALA A 206 -6.11 -3.24 14.91
C ALA A 206 -5.91 -4.74 14.66
N THR A 207 -5.88 -5.56 15.72
CA THR A 207 -5.78 -7.02 15.58
C THR A 207 -6.98 -7.58 14.80
N TYR A 208 -8.19 -7.12 15.10
CA TYR A 208 -9.40 -7.59 14.44
C TYR A 208 -9.49 -7.16 12.96
N LEU A 209 -8.93 -6.03 12.59
CA LEU A 209 -8.88 -5.60 11.18
C LEU A 209 -8.06 -6.55 10.30
N ILE A 210 -6.99 -7.12 10.86
CA ILE A 210 -6.07 -8.02 10.16
C ILE A 210 -6.57 -9.47 10.16
N ASP A 211 -7.36 -9.85 11.18
CA ASP A 211 -7.83 -11.21 11.37
C ASP A 211 -9.20 -11.43 10.70
N ASP A 212 -9.27 -12.34 9.72
CA ASP A 212 -10.50 -12.79 9.07
C ASP A 212 -11.09 -14.06 9.73
N ASN A 213 -10.75 -14.30 11.00
CA ASN A 213 -11.17 -15.48 11.73
C ASN A 213 -12.67 -15.45 12.06
N LYS A 214 -13.43 -16.33 11.41
CA LYS A 214 -14.89 -16.49 11.65
C LYS A 214 -15.23 -16.84 13.11
N LYS A 215 -14.31 -17.49 13.83
CA LYS A 215 -14.49 -17.82 15.24
C LYS A 215 -14.49 -16.54 16.09
N LEU A 216 -13.55 -15.64 15.87
CA LEU A 216 -13.48 -14.36 16.57
C LEU A 216 -14.72 -13.49 16.27
N CYS A 217 -15.18 -13.46 15.03
CA CYS A 217 -16.42 -12.77 14.67
C CYS A 217 -17.62 -13.29 15.49
N LYS A 218 -17.75 -14.61 15.60
CA LYS A 218 -18.82 -15.23 16.40
C LYS A 218 -18.71 -14.90 17.90
N GLU A 219 -17.50 -14.95 18.45
CA GLU A 219 -17.24 -14.58 19.84
C GLU A 219 -17.62 -13.12 20.13
N LEU A 220 -17.32 -12.20 19.21
CA LEU A 220 -17.72 -10.79 19.33
C LEU A 220 -19.23 -10.61 19.20
N GLN A 221 -19.90 -11.38 18.34
CA GLN A 221 -21.39 -11.38 18.25
C GLN A 221 -22.03 -11.83 19.55
N ASP A 222 -21.51 -12.87 20.19
CA ASP A 222 -22.04 -13.37 21.45
C ASP A 222 -21.81 -12.38 22.61
N LYS A 223 -20.63 -11.75 22.68
CA LYS A 223 -20.36 -10.64 23.61
C LYS A 223 -21.32 -9.48 23.40
N LYS A 224 -21.61 -9.09 22.15
CA LYS A 224 -22.57 -8.04 21.81
C LYS A 224 -23.97 -8.34 22.33
N LYS A 225 -24.46 -9.57 22.17
CA LYS A 225 -25.77 -9.99 22.71
C LYS A 225 -25.85 -9.82 24.23
N VAL A 226 -24.78 -10.21 24.95
CA VAL A 226 -24.70 -10.04 26.39
C VAL A 226 -24.79 -8.57 26.78
N LEU A 227 -24.02 -7.68 26.14
CA LEU A 227 -24.03 -6.25 26.42
C LEU A 227 -25.42 -5.63 26.18
N THR A 228 -26.08 -5.98 25.08
CA THR A 228 -27.41 -5.48 24.72
C THR A 228 -28.44 -5.94 25.71
N THR A 229 -28.39 -7.19 26.16
CA THR A 229 -29.34 -7.75 27.17
C THR A 229 -29.14 -7.08 28.51
N HIS A 230 -27.91 -6.87 28.96
CA HIS A 230 -27.63 -6.21 30.25
C HIS A 230 -28.14 -4.77 30.25
N LYS A 231 -27.98 -4.03 29.18
CA LYS A 231 -28.49 -2.65 29.06
C LYS A 231 -30.00 -2.58 29.08
N GLN A 232 -30.70 -3.55 28.49
CA GLN A 232 -32.15 -3.63 28.54
C GLN A 232 -32.65 -3.91 29.97
N SER A 233 -31.94 -4.76 30.73
CA SER A 233 -32.26 -5.09 32.10
C SER A 233 -32.10 -3.87 33.04
N VAL A 234 -31.08 -3.07 32.87
CA VAL A 234 -30.86 -1.84 33.67
C VAL A 234 -31.93 -0.80 33.37
N ARG A 235 -32.39 -0.64 32.12
CA ARG A 235 -33.48 0.30 31.78
C ARG A 235 -34.85 -0.09 32.30
N LEU A 236 -35.07 -1.33 32.71
CA LEU A 236 -36.30 -1.80 33.29
C LEU A 236 -36.36 -1.61 34.83
N LEU A 237 -35.22 -1.18 35.43
CA LEU A 237 -35.11 -0.94 36.88
C LEU A 237 -35.10 0.56 37.23
N ASP A 238 -35.02 1.45 36.24
CA ASP A 238 -35.22 2.91 36.34
C ASP A 238 -36.68 3.29 35.98
#